data_ecfd666b5b90433fb643ef85ec8f552c
#
_entry.id   ecfd666b5b90433fb643ef85ec8f552c
#
_cell.length_a   1.000
_cell.length_b   1.000
_cell.length_c   1.000
_cell.angle_alpha   90.00
_cell.angle_beta   90.00
_cell.angle_gamma   90.00
#
_symmetry.space_group_name_H-M   'P 1'
#
loop_
_entity.id
_entity.type
_entity.pdbx_description
1 polymer ?
#
loop_
_entity_poly.entity_id
_entity_poly.type
_entity_poly.pdbx_seq_one_letter_code
_entity_poly.pdbx_strand_id
1 'polypeptide(L)'
;MAQEAFVVEFVKGVRKNDRGIGGNKLWMMYHNRFGEEQSVGYNRFYDILERYGLKVRKRKRRVSTTDSNHDLPLYPNLVKDLIPTRPCQLIVSDITYIPFWITPEREKYDFCYLSLVTDYYTKEIVGYSVGDTLETKYPLQALEMSLKHYKGKELSELIHHSDRG
;
A
#
# COMPACT_ATOMS: atom_id res chain seq x y z
N MET A 1 -31.89 -15.18 16.68
CA MET A 1 -31.62 -13.93 17.45
C MET A 1 -30.35 -14.04 18.30
N ALA A 2 -30.16 -15.06 19.16
CA ALA A 2 -28.92 -15.15 19.97
C ALA A 2 -27.63 -15.22 19.18
N GLN A 3 -27.59 -15.98 18.08
CA GLN A 3 -26.43 -16.15 17.23
C GLN A 3 -26.05 -14.85 16.49
N GLU A 4 -27.03 -14.04 16.10
CA GLU A 4 -26.77 -12.73 15.45
C GLU A 4 -26.18 -11.73 16.44
N ALA A 5 -26.71 -11.68 17.67
CA ALA A 5 -26.17 -10.83 18.72
C ALA A 5 -24.69 -11.17 19.02
N PHE A 6 -24.36 -12.45 19.03
CA PHE A 6 -23.00 -12.92 19.26
C PHE A 6 -22.03 -12.50 18.15
N VAL A 7 -22.44 -12.62 16.89
CA VAL A 7 -21.64 -12.11 15.75
C VAL A 7 -21.42 -10.60 15.86
N VAL A 8 -22.47 -9.85 16.18
CA VAL A 8 -22.40 -8.38 16.30
C VAL A 8 -21.46 -7.97 17.42
N GLU A 9 -21.52 -8.63 18.56
CA GLU A 9 -20.65 -8.37 19.71
C GLU A 9 -19.18 -8.67 19.36
N PHE A 10 -18.92 -9.82 18.74
CA PHE A 10 -17.60 -10.19 18.26
C PHE A 10 -17.02 -9.11 17.32
N VAL A 11 -17.79 -8.70 16.30
CA VAL A 11 -17.35 -7.70 15.33
C VAL A 11 -17.07 -6.35 15.97
N LYS A 12 -17.94 -5.90 16.89
CA LYS A 12 -17.72 -4.66 17.66
C LYS A 12 -16.49 -4.77 18.54
N GLY A 13 -16.23 -5.91 19.15
CA GLY A 13 -15.04 -6.17 19.96
C GLY A 13 -13.75 -6.06 19.15
N VAL A 14 -13.67 -6.72 18.01
CA VAL A 14 -12.49 -6.65 17.13
C VAL A 14 -12.27 -5.22 16.62
N ARG A 15 -13.33 -4.50 16.26
CA ARG A 15 -13.23 -3.14 15.72
C ARG A 15 -12.90 -2.05 16.74
N LYS A 16 -12.89 -2.35 18.02
CA LYS A 16 -12.31 -1.43 19.01
C LYS A 16 -10.83 -1.17 18.75
N ASN A 17 -10.11 -2.20 18.27
CA ASN A 17 -8.67 -2.11 17.98
C ASN A 17 -8.40 -1.81 16.49
N ASP A 18 -9.21 -2.32 15.56
CA ASP A 18 -9.08 -2.09 14.12
C ASP A 18 -10.45 -1.75 13.49
N ARG A 19 -10.74 -0.44 13.39
CA ARG A 19 -11.99 0.05 12.82
C ARG A 19 -12.16 -0.24 11.33
N GLY A 20 -11.06 -0.47 10.61
CA GLY A 20 -11.02 -0.66 9.16
C GLY A 20 -11.10 -2.10 8.69
N ILE A 21 -11.09 -3.06 9.62
CA ILE A 21 -11.06 -4.48 9.27
C ILE A 21 -12.26 -4.90 8.41
N GLY A 22 -11.98 -5.49 7.26
CA GLY A 22 -12.99 -5.92 6.28
C GLY A 22 -13.73 -7.19 6.71
N GLY A 23 -14.94 -7.38 6.15
CA GLY A 23 -15.82 -8.51 6.50
C GLY A 23 -15.19 -9.88 6.29
N ASN A 24 -14.37 -10.07 5.26
CA ASN A 24 -13.70 -11.35 5.00
C ASN A 24 -12.74 -11.73 6.14
N LYS A 25 -11.87 -10.80 6.55
CA LYS A 25 -10.96 -11.02 7.67
C LYS A 25 -11.72 -11.26 8.98
N LEU A 26 -12.80 -10.51 9.22
CA LEU A 26 -13.67 -10.71 10.39
C LEU A 26 -14.29 -12.10 10.41
N TRP A 27 -14.80 -12.58 9.26
CA TRP A 27 -15.36 -13.92 9.17
C TRP A 27 -14.30 -15.00 9.43
N MET A 28 -13.12 -14.88 8.83
CA MET A 28 -12.00 -15.81 9.08
C MET A 28 -11.61 -15.84 10.56
N MET A 29 -11.49 -14.68 11.21
CA MET A 29 -11.19 -14.59 12.65
C MET A 29 -12.28 -15.21 13.50
N TYR A 30 -13.55 -15.00 13.14
CA TYR A 30 -14.70 -15.58 13.80
C TYR A 30 -14.71 -17.10 13.67
N HIS A 31 -14.54 -17.60 12.45
CA HIS A 31 -14.50 -19.03 12.13
C HIS A 31 -13.34 -19.75 12.85
N ASN A 32 -12.15 -19.18 12.81
CA ASN A 32 -10.98 -19.73 13.49
C ASN A 32 -11.12 -19.76 15.01
N ARG A 33 -11.86 -18.78 15.59
CA ARG A 33 -12.05 -18.71 17.04
C ARG A 33 -13.11 -19.67 17.57
N PHE A 34 -14.18 -19.91 16.82
CA PHE A 34 -15.36 -20.65 17.30
C PHE A 34 -15.55 -22.01 16.61
N GLY A 35 -14.76 -22.32 15.57
CA GLY A 35 -14.84 -23.58 14.83
C GLY A 35 -16.07 -23.69 13.92
N GLU A 36 -16.12 -24.75 13.10
CA GLU A 36 -17.18 -24.96 12.12
C GLU A 36 -18.57 -25.14 12.73
N GLU A 37 -18.66 -25.85 13.84
CA GLU A 37 -19.94 -26.18 14.47
C GLU A 37 -20.65 -24.99 15.13
N GLN A 38 -19.88 -24.01 15.62
CA GLN A 38 -20.41 -22.84 16.34
C GLN A 38 -20.41 -21.57 15.48
N SER A 39 -19.73 -21.57 14.35
CA SER A 39 -19.67 -20.41 13.49
C SER A 39 -20.84 -20.36 12.49
N VAL A 40 -21.19 -19.14 12.07
CA VAL A 40 -22.14 -18.96 10.98
C VAL A 40 -21.40 -19.05 9.64
N GLY A 41 -22.07 -19.59 8.61
CA GLY A 41 -21.53 -19.62 7.25
C GLY A 41 -21.25 -18.21 6.71
N TYR A 42 -20.33 -18.13 5.75
CA TYR A 42 -19.84 -16.87 5.16
C TYR A 42 -20.95 -15.92 4.74
N ASN A 43 -21.90 -16.39 3.93
CA ASN A 43 -22.99 -15.55 3.41
C ASN A 43 -23.87 -15.00 4.55
N ARG A 44 -24.24 -15.85 5.49
CA ARG A 44 -25.05 -15.43 6.65
C ARG A 44 -24.30 -14.42 7.52
N PHE A 45 -22.99 -14.56 7.67
CA PHE A 45 -22.18 -13.58 8.39
C PHE A 45 -22.26 -12.20 7.71
N TYR A 46 -22.16 -12.15 6.39
CA TYR A 46 -22.27 -10.91 5.63
C TYR A 46 -23.68 -10.30 5.68
N ASP A 47 -24.74 -11.12 5.67
CA ASP A 47 -26.12 -10.64 5.83
C ASP A 47 -26.31 -9.99 7.23
N ILE A 48 -25.70 -10.55 8.26
CA ILE A 48 -25.70 -9.95 9.60
C ILE A 48 -24.97 -8.63 9.59
N LEU A 49 -23.77 -8.55 8.98
CA LEU A 49 -23.03 -7.30 8.88
C LEU A 49 -23.83 -6.21 8.14
N GLU A 50 -24.58 -6.57 7.12
CA GLU A 50 -25.43 -5.64 6.37
C GLU A 50 -26.60 -5.17 7.21
N ARG A 51 -27.36 -6.09 7.79
CA ARG A 51 -28.54 -5.82 8.62
C ARG A 51 -28.23 -4.88 9.78
N TYR A 52 -27.07 -5.03 10.38
CA TYR A 52 -26.65 -4.22 11.52
C TYR A 52 -25.78 -3.02 11.15
N GLY A 53 -25.67 -2.68 9.85
CA GLY A 53 -24.88 -1.53 9.37
C GLY A 53 -23.39 -1.65 9.65
N LEU A 54 -22.88 -2.87 9.78
CA LEU A 54 -21.49 -3.18 10.11
C LEU A 54 -20.60 -3.43 8.87
N LYS A 55 -21.12 -3.28 7.65
CA LYS A 55 -20.29 -3.32 6.44
C LYS A 55 -19.38 -2.09 6.38
N VAL A 56 -18.09 -2.30 6.14
CA VAL A 56 -17.16 -1.19 5.87
C VAL A 56 -17.56 -0.54 4.54
N ARG A 57 -17.80 0.76 4.55
CA ARG A 57 -18.06 1.50 3.31
C ARG A 57 -16.80 1.47 2.46
N LYS A 58 -16.93 1.03 1.19
CA LYS A 58 -15.85 1.17 0.22
C LYS A 58 -15.51 2.66 0.11
N ARG A 59 -14.24 3.01 0.38
CA ARG A 59 -13.76 4.37 0.07
C ARG A 59 -13.97 4.60 -1.42
N LYS A 60 -14.51 5.76 -1.80
CA LYS A 60 -14.57 6.16 -3.22
C LYS A 60 -13.15 6.06 -3.77
N ARG A 61 -13.00 5.40 -4.92
CA ARG A 61 -11.71 5.30 -5.61
C ARG A 61 -11.18 6.72 -5.81
N ARG A 62 -9.99 7.02 -5.30
CA ARG A 62 -9.35 8.32 -5.54
C ARG A 62 -9.09 8.45 -7.04
N VAL A 63 -9.10 9.69 -7.51
CA VAL A 63 -8.75 10.05 -8.89
C VAL A 63 -7.38 9.45 -9.20
N SER A 64 -7.20 8.92 -10.41
CA SER A 64 -5.89 8.50 -10.91
C SER A 64 -4.95 9.71 -10.86
N THR A 65 -3.83 9.55 -10.19
CA THR A 65 -2.80 10.59 -10.05
C THR A 65 -1.73 10.50 -11.13
N THR A 66 -1.86 9.52 -12.02
CA THR A 66 -0.93 9.24 -13.11
C THR A 66 -1.53 9.72 -14.42
N ASP A 67 -0.86 10.62 -15.11
CA ASP A 67 -1.14 10.98 -16.50
C ASP A 67 -0.12 10.29 -17.40
N SER A 68 -0.47 9.11 -17.89
CA SER A 68 0.38 8.33 -18.81
C SER A 68 0.20 8.73 -20.27
N ASN A 69 -0.63 9.72 -20.57
CA ASN A 69 -0.94 10.15 -21.93
C ASN A 69 -0.12 11.38 -22.35
N HIS A 70 1.21 11.27 -22.25
CA HIS A 70 2.15 12.30 -22.67
C HIS A 70 2.96 11.83 -23.89
N ASP A 71 3.42 12.77 -24.71
CA ASP A 71 4.20 12.53 -25.94
C ASP A 71 5.69 12.24 -25.69
N LEU A 72 6.10 11.95 -24.46
CA LEU A 72 7.49 11.62 -24.15
C LEU A 72 7.90 10.27 -24.75
N PRO A 73 9.17 10.13 -25.18
CA PRO A 73 9.67 8.89 -25.78
C PRO A 73 9.46 7.68 -24.90
N LEU A 74 8.99 6.59 -25.50
CA LEU A 74 8.86 5.29 -24.83
C LEU A 74 10.16 4.50 -24.99
N TYR A 75 10.76 4.13 -23.89
CA TYR A 75 11.91 3.24 -23.85
C TYR A 75 11.46 1.78 -23.69
N PRO A 76 12.24 0.80 -24.24
CA PRO A 76 11.93 -0.61 -24.05
C PRO A 76 11.99 -0.99 -22.57
N ASN A 77 11.09 -1.86 -22.15
CA ASN A 77 11.09 -2.38 -20.79
C ASN A 77 12.20 -3.42 -20.63
N LEU A 78 13.33 -3.02 -20.03
CA LEU A 78 14.50 -3.86 -19.81
C LEU A 78 14.28 -4.93 -18.72
N VAL A 79 13.22 -4.80 -17.92
CA VAL A 79 13.02 -5.65 -16.74
C VAL A 79 11.85 -6.64 -16.87
N LYS A 80 11.21 -6.68 -18.05
CA LYS A 80 10.02 -7.52 -18.27
C LYS A 80 10.22 -8.98 -17.88
N ASP A 81 11.38 -9.55 -18.24
CA ASP A 81 11.71 -10.96 -18.03
C ASP A 81 12.92 -11.12 -17.07
N LEU A 82 13.34 -10.03 -16.41
CA LEU A 82 14.47 -10.03 -15.51
C LEU A 82 14.06 -10.54 -14.14
N ILE A 83 14.68 -11.62 -13.70
CA ILE A 83 14.62 -12.13 -12.33
C ILE A 83 15.93 -11.80 -11.65
N PRO A 84 16.04 -10.79 -10.80
CA PRO A 84 17.28 -10.47 -10.12
C PRO A 84 17.75 -11.62 -9.24
N THR A 85 19.03 -11.91 -9.30
CA THR A 85 19.66 -13.02 -8.56
C THR A 85 20.60 -12.54 -7.45
N ARG A 86 20.88 -11.24 -7.39
CA ARG A 86 21.79 -10.63 -6.42
C ARG A 86 21.37 -9.18 -6.09
N PRO A 87 21.79 -8.65 -4.94
CA PRO A 87 21.65 -7.23 -4.64
C PRO A 87 22.33 -6.33 -5.69
N CYS A 88 21.88 -5.09 -5.80
CA CYS A 88 22.48 -4.10 -6.70
C CYS A 88 22.43 -4.47 -8.20
N GLN A 89 21.44 -5.27 -8.61
CA GLN A 89 21.18 -5.61 -10.00
C GLN A 89 20.00 -4.82 -10.57
N LEU A 90 18.95 -4.64 -9.76
CA LEU A 90 17.77 -3.88 -10.12
C LEU A 90 17.31 -3.06 -8.92
N ILE A 91 17.20 -1.76 -9.09
CA ILE A 91 16.51 -0.87 -8.16
C ILE A 91 15.23 -0.35 -8.81
N VAL A 92 14.19 -0.25 -8.02
CA VAL A 92 12.88 0.29 -8.45
C VAL A 92 12.55 1.53 -7.64
N SER A 93 11.99 2.54 -8.31
CA SER A 93 11.55 3.76 -7.66
C SER A 93 10.08 4.05 -7.92
N ASP A 94 9.44 4.63 -6.92
CA ASP A 94 8.04 5.04 -6.95
C ASP A 94 7.82 6.27 -6.06
N ILE A 95 6.76 7.02 -6.33
CA ILE A 95 6.34 8.17 -5.53
C ILE A 95 5.00 7.86 -4.87
N THR A 96 4.99 7.89 -3.56
CA THR A 96 3.80 7.64 -2.74
C THR A 96 3.25 8.95 -2.16
N TYR A 97 1.97 9.18 -2.34
CA TYR A 97 1.23 10.31 -1.78
C TYR A 97 0.84 10.01 -0.33
N ILE A 98 1.43 10.74 0.62
CA ILE A 98 1.13 10.59 2.04
C ILE A 98 0.23 11.74 2.48
N PRO A 99 -1.05 11.49 2.80
CA PRO A 99 -1.93 12.50 3.32
C PRO A 99 -1.56 12.86 4.75
N PHE A 100 -1.49 14.14 5.08
CA PHE A 100 -1.37 14.63 6.43
C PHE A 100 -2.46 15.65 6.75
N TRP A 101 -2.84 15.74 8.02
CA TRP A 101 -3.89 16.64 8.45
C TRP A 101 -3.30 18.00 8.77
N ILE A 102 -3.89 19.06 8.18
CA ILE A 102 -3.47 20.45 8.40
C ILE A 102 -4.10 20.98 9.70
N THR A 103 -5.31 20.50 10.01
CA THR A 103 -6.07 20.97 11.19
C THR A 103 -6.18 19.87 12.23
N PRO A 104 -6.13 20.21 13.55
CA PRO A 104 -6.30 19.24 14.64
C PRO A 104 -7.64 18.49 14.55
N GLU A 105 -8.70 19.16 14.09
CA GLU A 105 -10.06 18.63 13.92
C GLU A 105 -10.16 17.65 12.73
N ARG A 106 -9.09 17.50 11.95
CA ARG A 106 -9.01 16.62 10.77
C ARG A 106 -10.03 16.95 9.66
N GLU A 107 -10.37 18.23 9.52
CA GLU A 107 -11.30 18.70 8.48
C GLU A 107 -10.59 18.88 7.13
N LYS A 108 -9.34 19.32 7.15
CA LYS A 108 -8.52 19.55 5.96
C LYS A 108 -7.27 18.69 5.99
N TYR A 109 -6.90 18.14 4.84
CA TYR A 109 -5.66 17.42 4.65
C TYR A 109 -4.95 17.90 3.39
N ASP A 110 -3.64 17.76 3.39
CA ASP A 110 -2.77 17.97 2.25
C ASP A 110 -1.91 16.73 2.04
N PHE A 111 -1.05 16.75 1.05
CA PHE A 111 -0.16 15.65 0.73
C PHE A 111 1.29 16.08 0.83
N CYS A 112 2.12 15.21 1.39
CA CYS A 112 3.53 15.16 1.08
C CYS A 112 3.81 13.94 0.17
N TYR A 113 4.94 14.01 -0.52
CA TYR A 113 5.32 13.06 -1.55
C TYR A 113 6.57 12.34 -1.11
N LEU A 114 6.44 11.03 -0.90
CA LEU A 114 7.56 10.18 -0.53
C LEU A 114 8.09 9.49 -1.77
N SER A 115 9.30 9.86 -2.18
CA SER A 115 10.05 9.15 -3.21
C SER A 115 10.85 8.03 -2.57
N LEU A 116 10.69 6.80 -3.02
CA LEU A 116 11.38 5.62 -2.52
C LEU A 116 12.22 4.98 -3.62
N VAL A 117 13.39 4.49 -3.26
CA VAL A 117 14.21 3.61 -4.09
C VAL A 117 14.46 2.31 -3.33
N THR A 118 14.08 1.19 -3.92
CA THR A 118 14.12 -0.13 -3.29
C THR A 118 14.99 -1.07 -4.12
N ASP A 119 15.90 -1.78 -3.50
CA ASP A 119 16.58 -2.92 -4.14
C ASP A 119 15.57 -4.04 -4.36
N TYR A 120 15.37 -4.43 -5.61
CA TYR A 120 14.33 -5.40 -5.95
C TYR A 120 14.63 -6.81 -5.43
N TYR A 121 15.90 -7.16 -5.27
CA TYR A 121 16.31 -8.48 -4.76
C TYR A 121 16.13 -8.57 -3.23
N THR A 122 16.72 -7.62 -2.49
CA THR A 122 16.69 -7.65 -1.01
C THR A 122 15.40 -7.10 -0.43
N LYS A 123 14.62 -6.32 -1.20
CA LYS A 123 13.47 -5.53 -0.74
C LYS A 123 13.81 -4.42 0.26
N GLU A 124 15.10 -4.09 0.37
CA GLU A 124 15.59 -3.02 1.22
C GLU A 124 15.31 -1.66 0.57
N ILE A 125 14.88 -0.68 1.36
CA ILE A 125 14.79 0.70 0.94
C ILE A 125 16.20 1.30 1.00
N VAL A 126 16.80 1.52 -0.16
CA VAL A 126 18.18 1.99 -0.30
C VAL A 126 18.28 3.51 -0.48
N GLY A 127 17.15 4.17 -0.74
CA GLY A 127 17.08 5.62 -0.84
C GLY A 127 15.66 6.12 -0.65
N TYR A 128 15.53 7.31 -0.06
CA TYR A 128 14.25 7.98 0.09
C TYR A 128 14.40 9.50 0.17
N SER A 129 13.34 10.20 -0.16
CA SER A 129 13.21 11.63 0.03
C SER A 129 11.74 12.00 0.24
N VAL A 130 11.48 13.00 1.07
CA VAL A 130 10.13 13.53 1.30
C VAL A 130 10.08 14.97 0.80
N GLY A 131 9.07 15.26 -0.01
CA GLY A 131 8.83 16.60 -0.56
C GLY A 131 7.42 17.09 -0.32
N ASP A 132 7.26 18.38 -0.41
CA ASP A 132 5.97 19.09 -0.41
C ASP A 132 5.37 19.24 -1.82
N THR A 133 6.17 18.96 -2.84
CA THR A 133 5.80 19.03 -4.26
C THR A 133 6.26 17.78 -5.02
N LEU A 134 5.82 17.62 -6.27
CA LEU A 134 6.26 16.56 -7.19
C LEU A 134 7.49 16.94 -8.01
N GLU A 135 8.27 17.93 -7.58
CA GLU A 135 9.46 18.35 -8.30
C GLU A 135 10.50 17.22 -8.39
N THR A 136 11.16 17.12 -9.55
CA THR A 136 12.18 16.11 -9.87
C THR A 136 13.34 16.07 -8.86
N LYS A 137 13.60 17.16 -8.14
CA LYS A 137 14.67 17.22 -7.12
C LYS A 137 14.53 16.14 -6.05
N TYR A 138 13.30 15.78 -5.63
CA TYR A 138 13.06 14.79 -4.58
C TYR A 138 13.36 13.35 -5.04
N PRO A 139 12.83 12.87 -6.18
CA PRO A 139 13.27 11.58 -6.72
C PRO A 139 14.78 11.51 -6.96
N LEU A 140 15.42 12.59 -7.43
CA LEU A 140 16.88 12.63 -7.60
C LEU A 140 17.61 12.47 -6.27
N GLN A 141 17.18 13.15 -5.21
CA GLN A 141 17.77 12.99 -3.88
C GLN A 141 17.68 11.54 -3.37
N ALA A 142 16.52 10.88 -3.57
CA ALA A 142 16.35 9.48 -3.22
C ALA A 142 17.30 8.57 -4.03
N LEU A 143 17.45 8.83 -5.32
CA LEU A 143 18.38 8.12 -6.19
C LEU A 143 19.84 8.34 -5.77
N GLU A 144 20.25 9.57 -5.51
CA GLU A 144 21.59 9.88 -5.03
C GLU A 144 21.91 9.19 -3.70
N MET A 145 20.93 9.09 -2.79
CA MET A 145 21.06 8.35 -1.54
C MET A 145 21.30 6.87 -1.82
N SER A 146 20.57 6.27 -2.76
CA SER A 146 20.76 4.87 -3.14
C SER A 146 22.14 4.61 -3.76
N LEU A 147 22.64 5.51 -4.59
CA LEU A 147 23.98 5.39 -5.16
C LEU A 147 25.07 5.50 -4.08
N LYS A 148 24.87 6.35 -3.07
CA LYS A 148 25.76 6.44 -1.90
C LYS A 148 25.74 5.16 -1.06
N HIS A 149 24.58 4.53 -0.90
CA HIS A 149 24.43 3.23 -0.23
C HIS A 149 25.28 2.13 -0.93
N TYR A 150 25.33 2.18 -2.26
CA TYR A 150 26.13 1.23 -3.06
C TYR A 150 27.58 1.66 -3.32
N LYS A 151 28.08 2.67 -2.62
CA LYS A 151 29.47 3.13 -2.79
C LYS A 151 30.45 1.99 -2.66
N GLY A 152 31.32 1.84 -3.65
CA GLY A 152 32.33 0.76 -3.71
C GLY A 152 31.83 -0.55 -4.34
N LYS A 153 30.57 -0.62 -4.77
CA LYS A 153 30.06 -1.74 -5.57
C LYS A 153 30.14 -1.42 -7.07
N GLU A 154 30.24 -2.48 -7.89
CA GLU A 154 30.16 -2.33 -9.35
C GLU A 154 28.72 -2.02 -9.76
N LEU A 155 28.52 -0.90 -10.47
CA LEU A 155 27.21 -0.40 -10.87
C LEU A 155 26.97 -0.43 -12.37
N SER A 156 27.92 -0.95 -13.18
CA SER A 156 27.78 -0.95 -14.65
C SER A 156 26.57 -1.73 -15.16
N GLU A 157 26.14 -2.74 -14.42
CA GLU A 157 24.97 -3.55 -14.73
C GLU A 157 23.71 -3.19 -13.92
N LEU A 158 23.78 -2.14 -13.08
CA LEU A 158 22.65 -1.72 -12.28
C LEU A 158 21.56 -1.11 -13.17
N ILE A 159 20.38 -1.70 -13.14
CA ILE A 159 19.20 -1.15 -13.81
C ILE A 159 18.38 -0.37 -12.79
N HIS A 160 18.09 0.89 -13.11
CA HIS A 160 17.08 1.68 -12.40
C HIS A 160 15.77 1.67 -13.18
N HIS A 161 14.73 1.20 -12.57
CA HIS A 161 13.39 1.13 -13.15
C HIS A 161 12.43 2.02 -12.35
N SER A 162 11.70 2.87 -13.04
CA SER A 162 10.53 3.56 -12.51
C SER A 162 9.34 3.28 -13.42
N ASP A 163 8.14 3.30 -12.88
CA ASP A 163 6.96 3.25 -13.72
C ASP A 163 6.78 4.55 -14.49
N ARG A 164 5.86 4.52 -15.41
CA ARG A 164 5.50 5.69 -16.23
C ARG A 164 4.45 6.49 -15.46
N GLY A 165 4.93 7.34 -14.56
CA GLY A 165 4.10 8.25 -13.75
C GLY A 165 3.42 9.35 -14.51
#